data_e1a3deb3b79d225a3779bc76b315b1fd
#
_entry.id   e1a3deb3b79d225a3779bc76b315b1fd
#
_cell.length_a   1.000
_cell.length_b   1.000
_cell.length_c   1.000
_cell.angle_alpha   90.00
_cell.angle_beta   90.00
_cell.angle_gamma   90.00
#
_symmetry.space_group_name_H-M   'P 1'
#
loop_
_entity.id
_entity.type
_entity.pdbx_description
1 polymer ?
#
loop_
_entity_poly.entity_id
_entity_poly.type
_entity_poly.pdbx_seq_one_letter_code
_entity_poly.pdbx_strand_id
1 'polypeptide(L)'
;MILDGWGIAPADKTNAAAMAKTPNLDSYFANYPHTTLEASGKAVGLPAGQIGNSEVGHLNIGAGRIIYQSLTRIDKAIEDGDLYKNKELSRVMDETKQAGKALHLLGLLSDGGVHSHIEHLLALICMAKVKGLTDVYVHAFLDGRDVGPKTALEYIHELEDGMAQIGVGKIATVSGRYYAMDRDKRWERVERAYKALVLGEGGKAASAAAGVEASYAAGVTDEFVEPFTVDGVDGKITAGDGVIFFNFRPDRAREITRALHDEDFPYFERPEGARPVNYVCMTQYDATITAPVAFPPEEIKDTLGEVLAQHGLHQLRIAETEKYAHVTFFFNGGVEAPNANEERILIPSPKVATYDLQPEMSAEEVTQALLAELDKDKFDAIILNFANPDMVGHTGVLSAAITAMEKVDDCAGRIVRKVLSLGGSVCITADHGNLEKMAESDGSPNTAHTTNPVPFILVSEEQYKLHNGILADIAPTLLQLLNIKQPAAMTGKTLID
;
A
#
# COMPACT_ATOMS: atom_id res chain seq x y z
N MET A 1 21.35 6.20 -7.28
CA MET A 1 21.05 5.48 -8.54
C MET A 1 20.24 4.25 -8.18
N ILE A 2 19.04 4.14 -8.72
CA ILE A 2 18.12 3.02 -8.49
C ILE A 2 18.06 2.20 -9.79
N LEU A 3 18.47 0.93 -9.72
CA LEU A 3 18.31 -0.05 -10.79
C LEU A 3 17.02 -0.82 -10.50
N ASP A 4 15.90 -0.28 -10.99
CA ASP A 4 14.56 -0.72 -10.66
C ASP A 4 14.37 -2.22 -10.89
N GLY A 5 13.85 -2.96 -9.90
CA GLY A 5 13.60 -4.39 -10.01
C GLY A 5 14.84 -5.29 -9.92
N TRP A 6 16.00 -4.80 -9.45
CA TRP A 6 17.20 -5.60 -9.29
C TRP A 6 17.29 -6.22 -7.90
N GLY A 7 16.76 -7.42 -7.73
CA GLY A 7 16.89 -8.21 -6.50
C GLY A 7 18.17 -9.04 -6.45
N ILE A 8 18.47 -9.54 -5.25
CA ILE A 8 19.58 -10.48 -5.01
C ILE A 8 19.04 -11.87 -4.73
N ALA A 9 19.46 -12.83 -5.56
CA ALA A 9 19.18 -14.26 -5.39
C ALA A 9 20.42 -15.08 -5.77
N PRO A 10 20.49 -16.37 -5.39
CA PRO A 10 21.53 -17.26 -5.85
C PRO A 10 21.64 -17.30 -7.38
N ALA A 11 22.87 -17.43 -7.87
CA ALA A 11 23.12 -17.57 -9.30
C ALA A 11 22.59 -18.90 -9.83
N ASP A 12 21.58 -18.83 -10.69
CA ASP A 12 21.03 -19.98 -11.40
C ASP A 12 20.60 -19.58 -12.83
N LYS A 13 20.02 -20.53 -13.55
CA LYS A 13 19.57 -20.34 -14.95
C LYS A 13 18.33 -19.44 -15.11
N THR A 14 17.72 -18.99 -14.02
CA THR A 14 16.56 -18.10 -14.03
C THR A 14 16.91 -16.69 -13.56
N ASN A 15 18.11 -16.48 -13.03
CA ASN A 15 18.58 -15.21 -12.53
C ASN A 15 19.27 -14.42 -13.65
N ALA A 16 18.56 -13.50 -14.29
CA ALA A 16 19.08 -12.69 -15.40
C ALA A 16 20.25 -11.80 -14.96
N ALA A 17 20.22 -11.26 -13.74
CA ALA A 17 21.30 -10.42 -13.21
C ALA A 17 22.60 -11.21 -13.06
N ALA A 18 22.51 -12.45 -12.56
CA ALA A 18 23.69 -13.31 -12.40
C ALA A 18 24.22 -13.88 -13.73
N MET A 19 23.38 -13.94 -14.77
CA MET A 19 23.77 -14.40 -16.11
C MET A 19 24.31 -13.29 -17.00
N ALA A 20 23.97 -12.05 -16.72
CA ALA A 20 24.44 -10.88 -17.46
C ALA A 20 25.93 -10.60 -17.24
N LYS A 21 26.58 -10.05 -18.25
CA LYS A 21 27.96 -9.56 -18.14
C LYS A 21 27.96 -8.15 -17.59
N THR A 22 28.26 -8.02 -16.32
CA THR A 22 28.17 -6.76 -15.57
C THR A 22 29.51 -6.33 -14.97
N PRO A 23 30.57 -6.10 -15.80
CA PRO A 23 31.91 -5.88 -15.30
C PRO A 23 32.06 -4.66 -14.41
N ASN A 24 31.22 -3.61 -14.57
CA ASN A 24 31.28 -2.45 -13.70
C ASN A 24 30.66 -2.77 -12.33
N LEU A 25 29.44 -3.34 -12.28
CA LEU A 25 28.78 -3.74 -11.03
C LEU A 25 29.59 -4.81 -10.30
N ASP A 26 30.12 -5.82 -11.01
CA ASP A 26 31.01 -6.84 -10.44
C ASP A 26 32.24 -6.21 -9.76
N SER A 27 32.85 -5.21 -10.43
CA SER A 27 33.95 -4.45 -9.86
C SER A 27 33.55 -3.66 -8.63
N TYR A 28 32.35 -3.08 -8.62
CA TYR A 28 31.88 -2.32 -7.46
C TYR A 28 31.59 -3.22 -6.27
N PHE A 29 30.98 -4.38 -6.46
CA PHE A 29 30.84 -5.39 -5.41
C PHE A 29 32.18 -5.88 -4.86
N ALA A 30 33.20 -6.05 -5.71
CA ALA A 30 34.50 -6.55 -5.30
C ALA A 30 35.34 -5.50 -4.52
N ASN A 31 35.17 -4.21 -4.82
CA ASN A 31 36.10 -3.18 -4.37
C ASN A 31 35.51 -2.14 -3.41
N TYR A 32 34.17 -2.06 -3.29
CA TYR A 32 33.51 -1.04 -2.48
C TYR A 32 32.61 -1.65 -1.41
N PRO A 33 32.35 -0.91 -0.32
CA PRO A 33 31.41 -1.33 0.71
C PRO A 33 30.03 -1.59 0.11
N HIS A 34 29.46 -2.74 0.45
CA HIS A 34 28.12 -3.12 0.01
C HIS A 34 27.39 -3.90 1.08
N THR A 35 26.07 -3.92 0.99
CA THR A 35 25.16 -4.61 1.89
C THR A 35 23.87 -4.97 1.17
N THR A 36 22.90 -5.53 1.89
CA THR A 36 21.57 -5.84 1.38
C THR A 36 20.49 -5.11 2.17
N LEU A 37 19.41 -4.73 1.48
CA LEU A 37 18.25 -4.09 2.06
C LEU A 37 17.01 -4.96 1.87
N GLU A 38 16.19 -5.05 2.92
CA GLU A 38 14.86 -5.64 2.78
C GLU A 38 13.94 -4.65 2.03
N ALA A 39 13.30 -5.14 0.97
CA ALA A 39 12.48 -4.35 0.04
C ALA A 39 11.05 -4.89 -0.12
N SER A 40 10.57 -5.71 0.83
CA SER A 40 9.25 -6.35 0.77
C SER A 40 8.62 -6.49 2.15
N GLY A 41 7.35 -6.87 2.20
CA GLY A 41 6.63 -7.12 3.43
C GLY A 41 6.69 -5.97 4.43
N LYS A 42 6.78 -6.28 5.71
CA LYS A 42 6.75 -5.29 6.81
C LYS A 42 7.87 -4.25 6.74
N ALA A 43 9.00 -4.58 6.11
CA ALA A 43 10.13 -3.66 5.95
C ALA A 43 9.83 -2.43 5.06
N VAL A 44 8.79 -2.53 4.25
CA VAL A 44 8.31 -1.42 3.40
C VAL A 44 6.85 -1.02 3.68
N GLY A 45 6.28 -1.46 4.81
CA GLY A 45 4.92 -1.12 5.24
C GLY A 45 3.81 -1.93 4.56
N LEU A 46 4.15 -3.07 3.96
CA LEU A 46 3.23 -4.04 3.38
C LEU A 46 3.00 -5.23 4.34
N PRO A 47 1.94 -6.02 4.17
CA PRO A 47 1.76 -7.28 4.87
C PRO A 47 2.97 -8.21 4.79
N ALA A 48 3.17 -9.06 5.80
CA ALA A 48 4.26 -10.02 5.81
C ALA A 48 4.19 -10.94 4.58
N GLY A 49 5.34 -11.14 3.91
CA GLY A 49 5.43 -11.97 2.70
C GLY A 49 4.90 -11.35 1.42
N GLN A 50 4.35 -10.15 1.45
CA GLN A 50 3.91 -9.45 0.24
C GLN A 50 5.12 -8.88 -0.50
N ILE A 51 5.15 -9.08 -1.82
CA ILE A 51 6.18 -8.53 -2.71
C ILE A 51 6.18 -7.01 -2.68
N GLY A 52 7.38 -6.40 -2.79
CA GLY A 52 7.54 -4.96 -2.96
C GLY A 52 7.05 -4.48 -4.34
N ASN A 53 7.01 -3.17 -4.50
CA ASN A 53 6.72 -2.51 -5.78
C ASN A 53 7.36 -1.13 -5.83
N SER A 54 7.44 -0.55 -7.03
CA SER A 54 8.17 0.71 -7.24
C SER A 54 7.55 1.89 -6.51
N GLU A 55 6.20 1.96 -6.38
CA GLU A 55 5.53 3.04 -5.66
C GLU A 55 5.94 3.04 -4.18
N VAL A 56 5.76 1.89 -3.52
CA VAL A 56 6.10 1.72 -2.10
C VAL A 56 7.60 1.84 -1.88
N GLY A 57 8.45 1.27 -2.74
CA GLY A 57 9.89 1.34 -2.64
C GLY A 57 10.42 2.77 -2.68
N HIS A 58 10.06 3.53 -3.72
CA HIS A 58 10.48 4.93 -3.86
C HIS A 58 9.92 5.83 -2.76
N LEU A 59 8.68 5.57 -2.31
CA LEU A 59 8.07 6.29 -1.20
C LEU A 59 8.87 6.12 0.09
N ASN A 60 9.25 4.88 0.43
CA ASN A 60 10.05 4.60 1.63
C ASN A 60 11.46 5.19 1.54
N ILE A 61 12.11 5.09 0.36
CA ILE A 61 13.43 5.71 0.12
C ILE A 61 13.35 7.22 0.33
N GLY A 62 12.38 7.89 -0.29
CA GLY A 62 12.24 9.34 -0.20
C GLY A 62 11.81 9.86 1.17
N ALA A 63 10.96 9.11 1.87
CA ALA A 63 10.45 9.47 3.19
C ALA A 63 11.46 9.20 4.32
N GLY A 64 12.47 8.34 4.11
CA GLY A 64 13.42 7.93 5.15
C GLY A 64 12.77 7.25 6.35
N ARG A 65 11.61 6.64 6.14
CA ARG A 65 10.85 5.87 7.14
C ARG A 65 9.92 4.90 6.48
N ILE A 66 9.47 3.87 7.22
CA ILE A 66 8.45 2.95 6.73
C ILE A 66 7.12 3.68 6.61
N ILE A 67 6.54 3.68 5.40
CA ILE A 67 5.20 4.21 5.14
C ILE A 67 4.23 3.04 5.06
N TYR A 68 3.47 2.85 6.12
CA TYR A 68 2.53 1.75 6.23
C TYR A 68 1.32 1.96 5.32
N GLN A 69 1.00 0.94 4.51
CA GLN A 69 -0.26 0.88 3.78
C GLN A 69 -1.43 0.70 4.76
N SER A 70 -2.64 1.03 4.33
CA SER A 70 -3.80 1.09 5.23
C SER A 70 -4.00 -0.18 6.07
N LEU A 71 -3.90 -1.36 5.47
CA LEU A 71 -3.99 -2.64 6.18
C LEU A 71 -2.95 -2.72 7.30
N THR A 72 -1.68 -2.64 6.93
CA THR A 72 -0.54 -2.78 7.85
C THR A 72 -0.50 -1.67 8.92
N ARG A 73 -0.97 -0.46 8.56
CA ARG A 73 -1.10 0.65 9.50
C ARG A 73 -2.11 0.35 10.61
N ILE A 74 -3.25 -0.25 10.24
CA ILE A 74 -4.28 -0.63 11.21
C ILE A 74 -3.82 -1.83 12.03
N ASP A 75 -3.21 -2.85 11.38
CA ASP A 75 -2.62 -4.00 12.09
C ASP A 75 -1.63 -3.53 13.16
N LYS A 76 -0.71 -2.64 12.78
CA LYS A 76 0.26 -2.08 13.72
C LYS A 76 -0.41 -1.30 14.85
N ALA A 77 -1.45 -0.52 14.56
CA ALA A 77 -2.20 0.20 15.59
C ALA A 77 -2.89 -0.76 16.57
N ILE A 78 -3.30 -1.95 16.13
CA ILE A 78 -3.85 -3.01 16.99
C ILE A 78 -2.73 -3.64 17.82
N GLU A 79 -1.61 -4.05 17.20
CA GLU A 79 -0.45 -4.65 17.86
C GLU A 79 0.12 -3.74 18.97
N ASP A 80 0.26 -2.44 18.69
CA ASP A 80 0.80 -1.43 19.62
C ASP A 80 -0.23 -0.94 20.66
N GLY A 81 -1.51 -1.32 20.50
CA GLY A 81 -2.61 -0.85 21.34
C GLY A 81 -3.08 0.58 21.07
N ASP A 82 -2.62 1.21 19.99
CA ASP A 82 -2.97 2.58 19.62
C ASP A 82 -4.37 2.69 19.00
N LEU A 83 -4.90 1.58 18.42
CA LEU A 83 -6.30 1.52 17.99
C LEU A 83 -7.24 1.91 19.15
N TYR A 84 -6.98 1.40 20.36
CA TYR A 84 -7.80 1.65 21.55
C TYR A 84 -7.71 3.09 22.08
N LYS A 85 -6.74 3.87 21.58
CA LYS A 85 -6.55 5.30 21.87
C LYS A 85 -7.00 6.19 20.70
N ASN A 86 -7.46 5.58 19.59
CA ASN A 86 -7.89 6.34 18.42
C ASN A 86 -9.02 7.29 18.81
N LYS A 87 -8.84 8.56 18.49
CA LYS A 87 -9.71 9.67 18.93
C LYS A 87 -11.13 9.52 18.39
N GLU A 88 -11.29 9.24 17.10
CA GLU A 88 -12.61 9.18 16.47
C GLU A 88 -13.36 7.89 16.81
N LEU A 89 -12.66 6.75 16.89
CA LEU A 89 -13.26 5.50 17.35
C LEU A 89 -13.70 5.61 18.83
N SER A 90 -12.87 6.21 19.68
CA SER A 90 -13.24 6.47 21.08
C SER A 90 -14.43 7.39 21.19
N ARG A 91 -14.45 8.50 20.44
CA ARG A 91 -15.51 9.48 20.43
C ARG A 91 -16.86 8.85 20.09
N VAL A 92 -16.96 8.16 18.93
CA VAL A 92 -18.22 7.55 18.50
C VAL A 92 -18.72 6.53 19.52
N MET A 93 -17.86 5.70 20.09
CA MET A 93 -18.26 4.70 21.09
C MET A 93 -18.71 5.35 22.41
N ASP A 94 -17.99 6.38 22.89
CA ASP A 94 -18.35 7.09 24.13
C ASP A 94 -19.64 7.86 23.98
N GLU A 95 -19.87 8.57 22.88
CA GLU A 95 -21.11 9.29 22.59
C GLU A 95 -22.30 8.33 22.45
N THR A 96 -22.13 7.21 21.73
CA THR A 96 -23.15 6.16 21.58
C THR A 96 -23.57 5.60 22.96
N LYS A 97 -22.58 5.28 23.80
CA LYS A 97 -22.85 4.80 25.17
C LYS A 97 -23.57 5.84 26.03
N GLN A 98 -23.12 7.11 25.99
CA GLN A 98 -23.76 8.19 26.76
C GLN A 98 -25.20 8.43 26.35
N ALA A 99 -25.49 8.28 25.05
CA ALA A 99 -26.83 8.40 24.50
C ALA A 99 -27.72 7.17 24.78
N GLY A 100 -27.18 6.08 25.32
CA GLY A 100 -27.90 4.80 25.50
C GLY A 100 -28.34 4.19 24.18
N LYS A 101 -27.50 4.33 23.14
CA LYS A 101 -27.75 3.91 21.77
C LYS A 101 -26.89 2.70 21.37
N ALA A 102 -27.20 2.09 20.23
CA ALA A 102 -26.48 0.95 19.70
C ALA A 102 -25.26 1.36 18.88
N LEU A 103 -24.23 0.52 18.88
CA LEU A 103 -23.08 0.62 18.00
C LEU A 103 -23.23 -0.39 16.85
N HIS A 104 -23.09 0.09 15.63
CA HIS A 104 -23.13 -0.71 14.40
C HIS A 104 -21.75 -0.75 13.75
N LEU A 105 -21.25 -1.95 13.47
CA LEU A 105 -20.02 -2.21 12.78
C LEU A 105 -20.35 -2.83 11.42
N LEU A 106 -20.03 -2.16 10.33
CA LEU A 106 -20.36 -2.64 8.99
C LEU A 106 -19.08 -2.72 8.12
N GLY A 107 -19.03 -3.71 7.26
CA GLY A 107 -17.91 -3.93 6.36
C GLY A 107 -17.77 -5.35 5.84
N LEU A 108 -16.77 -5.54 4.98
CA LEU A 108 -16.49 -6.82 4.34
C LEU A 108 -15.91 -7.81 5.36
N LEU A 109 -16.54 -8.98 5.46
CA LEU A 109 -16.15 -10.03 6.40
C LEU A 109 -15.29 -11.08 5.70
N SER A 110 -13.99 -10.90 5.72
CA SER A 110 -12.98 -11.87 5.27
C SER A 110 -11.59 -11.51 5.81
N ASP A 111 -10.62 -12.39 5.60
CA ASP A 111 -9.19 -12.17 5.86
C ASP A 111 -8.42 -11.75 4.59
N GLY A 112 -9.12 -11.50 3.47
CA GLY A 112 -8.51 -11.21 2.17
C GLY A 112 -7.62 -9.97 2.15
N GLY A 113 -7.77 -9.05 3.12
CA GLY A 113 -6.86 -7.91 3.30
C GLY A 113 -6.87 -6.87 2.17
N VAL A 114 -7.87 -6.90 1.28
CA VAL A 114 -7.98 -5.97 0.15
C VAL A 114 -8.84 -4.75 0.50
N HIS A 115 -9.97 -4.96 1.14
CA HIS A 115 -10.91 -3.91 1.55
C HIS A 115 -11.02 -3.75 3.06
N SER A 116 -10.85 -4.84 3.79
CA SER A 116 -11.02 -4.97 5.23
C SER A 116 -10.21 -6.17 5.73
N HIS A 117 -10.23 -6.39 7.04
CA HIS A 117 -9.73 -7.62 7.64
C HIS A 117 -10.58 -7.97 8.87
N ILE A 118 -10.89 -9.26 9.07
CA ILE A 118 -11.72 -9.74 10.20
C ILE A 118 -11.12 -9.39 11.56
N GLU A 119 -9.78 -9.42 11.70
CA GLU A 119 -9.08 -9.02 12.92
C GLU A 119 -9.34 -7.56 13.31
N HIS A 120 -9.53 -6.65 12.33
CA HIS A 120 -9.89 -5.26 12.61
C HIS A 120 -11.29 -5.16 13.21
N LEU A 121 -12.24 -5.96 12.71
CA LEU A 121 -13.59 -6.04 13.26
C LEU A 121 -13.57 -6.58 14.69
N LEU A 122 -12.84 -7.67 14.94
CA LEU A 122 -12.69 -8.25 16.29
C LEU A 122 -12.06 -7.26 17.28
N ALA A 123 -11.04 -6.51 16.84
CA ALA A 123 -10.43 -5.44 17.64
C ALA A 123 -11.42 -4.32 18.00
N LEU A 124 -12.29 -3.91 17.05
CA LEU A 124 -13.34 -2.92 17.30
C LEU A 124 -14.40 -3.44 18.28
N ILE A 125 -14.79 -4.72 18.17
CA ILE A 125 -15.73 -5.36 19.13
C ILE A 125 -15.10 -5.42 20.53
N CYS A 126 -13.80 -5.78 20.61
CA CYS A 126 -13.06 -5.75 21.87
C CYS A 126 -13.01 -4.33 22.47
N MET A 127 -12.74 -3.31 21.65
CA MET A 127 -12.78 -1.90 22.07
C MET A 127 -14.17 -1.51 22.60
N ALA A 128 -15.24 -1.88 21.91
CA ALA A 128 -16.62 -1.63 22.34
C ALA A 128 -16.91 -2.27 23.70
N LYS A 129 -16.44 -3.50 23.92
CA LYS A 129 -16.55 -4.19 25.21
C LYS A 129 -15.81 -3.44 26.32
N VAL A 130 -14.56 -3.03 26.07
CA VAL A 130 -13.75 -2.27 27.05
C VAL A 130 -14.43 -0.93 27.39
N LYS A 131 -15.04 -0.29 26.43
CA LYS A 131 -15.85 0.94 26.60
C LYS A 131 -17.17 0.68 27.35
N GLY A 132 -17.58 -0.58 27.48
CA GLY A 132 -18.80 -1.00 28.20
C GLY A 132 -20.08 -0.80 27.39
N LEU A 133 -20.01 -0.90 26.07
CA LEU A 133 -21.17 -1.00 25.17
C LEU A 133 -21.75 -2.43 25.25
N THR A 134 -23.08 -2.54 25.28
CA THR A 134 -23.84 -3.81 25.35
C THR A 134 -24.59 -4.13 24.06
N ASP A 135 -25.04 -3.08 23.37
CA ASP A 135 -25.76 -3.20 22.12
C ASP A 135 -24.82 -2.91 20.95
N VAL A 136 -24.14 -3.97 20.50
CA VAL A 136 -23.18 -3.96 19.40
C VAL A 136 -23.67 -4.89 18.30
N TYR A 137 -23.91 -4.35 17.12
CA TYR A 137 -24.43 -5.08 15.97
C TYR A 137 -23.42 -5.09 14.82
N VAL A 138 -23.22 -6.26 14.23
CA VAL A 138 -22.40 -6.42 13.03
C VAL A 138 -23.28 -6.59 11.81
N HIS A 139 -22.96 -5.83 10.77
CA HIS A 139 -23.56 -5.94 9.44
C HIS A 139 -22.49 -6.50 8.51
N ALA A 140 -22.52 -7.81 8.30
CA ALA A 140 -21.51 -8.55 7.56
C ALA A 140 -21.76 -8.45 6.05
N PHE A 141 -20.78 -7.89 5.32
CA PHE A 141 -20.74 -7.97 3.86
C PHE A 141 -19.87 -9.16 3.46
N LEU A 142 -20.43 -10.06 2.63
CA LEU A 142 -19.73 -11.28 2.22
C LEU A 142 -18.86 -11.02 0.98
N ASP A 143 -17.69 -11.66 0.95
CA ASP A 143 -16.66 -11.41 -0.05
C ASP A 143 -16.85 -12.25 -1.32
N GLY A 144 -16.31 -13.44 -1.39
CA GLY A 144 -16.38 -14.34 -2.54
C GLY A 144 -15.64 -13.88 -3.79
N ARG A 145 -14.79 -12.85 -3.66
CA ARG A 145 -14.01 -12.27 -4.76
C ARG A 145 -12.53 -12.10 -4.43
N ASP A 146 -12.21 -11.56 -3.26
CA ASP A 146 -10.83 -11.41 -2.77
C ASP A 146 -10.38 -12.68 -2.04
N VAL A 147 -11.36 -13.53 -1.65
CA VAL A 147 -11.19 -14.88 -1.10
C VAL A 147 -12.06 -15.86 -1.90
N GLY A 148 -12.05 -17.14 -1.53
CA GLY A 148 -12.85 -18.17 -2.20
C GLY A 148 -14.35 -17.83 -2.29
N PRO A 149 -15.05 -18.28 -3.35
CA PRO A 149 -16.42 -17.86 -3.63
C PRO A 149 -17.49 -18.46 -2.68
N LYS A 150 -17.11 -19.36 -1.79
CA LYS A 150 -17.96 -20.02 -0.78
C LYS A 150 -17.19 -20.25 0.52
N THR A 151 -16.62 -19.18 1.07
CA THR A 151 -15.85 -19.21 2.34
C THR A 151 -16.55 -18.46 3.46
N ALA A 152 -17.69 -17.82 3.19
CA ALA A 152 -18.38 -16.96 4.17
C ALA A 152 -18.73 -17.67 5.47
N LEU A 153 -19.04 -18.98 5.44
CA LEU A 153 -19.37 -19.74 6.66
C LEU A 153 -18.19 -19.83 7.62
N GLU A 154 -16.94 -19.93 7.11
CA GLU A 154 -15.74 -19.96 7.91
C GLU A 154 -15.60 -18.65 8.70
N TYR A 155 -15.72 -17.52 8.02
CA TYR A 155 -15.61 -16.18 8.64
C TYR A 155 -16.80 -15.85 9.56
N ILE A 156 -18.01 -16.33 9.24
CA ILE A 156 -19.17 -16.16 10.14
C ILE A 156 -18.92 -16.91 11.46
N HIS A 157 -18.46 -18.16 11.41
CA HIS A 157 -18.16 -18.94 12.61
C HIS A 157 -17.01 -18.31 13.41
N GLU A 158 -15.92 -17.88 12.75
CA GLU A 158 -14.83 -17.19 13.39
C GLU A 158 -15.29 -15.91 14.11
N LEU A 159 -16.14 -15.12 13.46
CA LEU A 159 -16.72 -13.92 14.05
C LEU A 159 -17.62 -14.24 15.25
N GLU A 160 -18.50 -15.25 15.14
CA GLU A 160 -19.39 -15.69 16.22
C GLU A 160 -18.61 -16.19 17.42
N ASP A 161 -17.57 -16.98 17.22
CA ASP A 161 -16.65 -17.46 18.25
C ASP A 161 -15.90 -16.29 18.91
N GLY A 162 -15.38 -15.36 18.12
CA GLY A 162 -14.73 -14.15 18.63
C GLY A 162 -15.67 -13.28 19.47
N MET A 163 -16.89 -13.03 19.01
CA MET A 163 -17.90 -12.29 19.77
C MET A 163 -18.27 -13.01 21.08
N ALA A 164 -18.38 -14.34 21.05
CA ALA A 164 -18.66 -15.14 22.26
C ALA A 164 -17.51 -15.05 23.27
N GLN A 165 -16.27 -15.09 22.84
CA GLN A 165 -15.09 -14.95 23.71
C GLN A 165 -14.98 -13.53 24.29
N ILE A 166 -15.25 -12.50 23.50
CA ILE A 166 -15.23 -11.09 23.94
C ILE A 166 -16.44 -10.80 24.85
N GLY A 167 -17.56 -11.47 24.63
CA GLY A 167 -18.77 -11.37 25.43
C GLY A 167 -19.66 -10.17 25.05
N VAL A 168 -19.61 -9.71 23.79
CA VAL A 168 -20.50 -8.70 23.21
C VAL A 168 -20.52 -8.83 21.68
N GLY A 169 -21.60 -8.40 21.05
CA GLY A 169 -21.80 -8.38 19.60
C GLY A 169 -22.83 -9.40 19.13
N LYS A 170 -23.53 -9.07 18.05
CA LYS A 170 -24.47 -9.95 17.34
C LYS A 170 -24.44 -9.60 15.86
N ILE A 171 -24.49 -10.60 14.97
CA ILE A 171 -24.69 -10.36 13.54
C ILE A 171 -26.17 -10.02 13.34
N ALA A 172 -26.44 -8.83 12.82
CA ALA A 172 -27.80 -8.34 12.59
C ALA A 172 -28.25 -8.51 11.14
N THR A 173 -27.36 -8.24 10.19
CA THR A 173 -27.64 -8.41 8.77
C THR A 173 -26.47 -9.04 8.04
N VAL A 174 -26.76 -9.73 6.95
CA VAL A 174 -25.77 -10.29 6.02
C VAL A 174 -26.14 -9.87 4.61
N SER A 175 -25.16 -9.50 3.80
CA SER A 175 -25.35 -9.09 2.41
C SER A 175 -24.11 -9.39 1.59
N GLY A 176 -24.24 -9.94 0.41
CA GLY A 176 -23.13 -10.04 -0.53
C GLY A 176 -22.59 -8.66 -0.94
N ARG A 177 -21.28 -8.55 -1.18
CA ARG A 177 -20.62 -7.31 -1.58
C ARG A 177 -21.17 -6.71 -2.87
N TYR A 178 -21.80 -7.51 -3.72
CA TYR A 178 -22.49 -7.05 -4.93
C TYR A 178 -23.51 -5.97 -4.67
N TYR A 179 -24.19 -6.03 -3.51
CA TYR A 179 -25.19 -5.07 -3.07
C TYR A 179 -24.60 -3.96 -2.19
N ALA A 180 -23.83 -4.34 -1.18
CA ALA A 180 -23.36 -3.42 -0.14
C ALA A 180 -22.11 -2.64 -0.54
N MET A 181 -21.39 -3.08 -1.58
CA MET A 181 -20.11 -2.53 -1.97
C MET A 181 -20.04 -2.24 -3.48
N ASP A 182 -21.13 -1.70 -4.05
CA ASP A 182 -21.12 -1.19 -5.43
C ASP A 182 -20.16 0.01 -5.55
N ARG A 183 -19.63 0.24 -6.76
CA ARG A 183 -18.79 1.38 -7.10
C ARG A 183 -19.12 1.99 -8.47
N ASP A 184 -20.15 1.45 -9.12
CA ASP A 184 -20.54 1.80 -10.49
C ASP A 184 -21.85 2.61 -10.53
N LYS A 185 -22.25 3.18 -9.37
CA LYS A 185 -23.48 3.98 -9.21
C LYS A 185 -24.76 3.17 -9.52
N ARG A 186 -24.73 1.89 -9.23
CA ARG A 186 -25.87 1.01 -9.29
C ARG A 186 -26.70 1.13 -8.01
N TRP A 187 -27.34 2.29 -7.85
CA TRP A 187 -28.03 2.65 -6.62
C TRP A 187 -29.15 1.68 -6.24
N GLU A 188 -29.75 0.99 -7.21
CA GLU A 188 -30.72 -0.08 -6.98
C GLU A 188 -30.14 -1.27 -6.20
N ARG A 189 -28.84 -1.51 -6.27
CA ARG A 189 -28.13 -2.53 -5.46
C ARG A 189 -27.88 -2.00 -4.06
N VAL A 190 -27.33 -0.80 -3.97
CA VAL A 190 -27.04 -0.13 -2.70
C VAL A 190 -28.32 0.04 -1.86
N GLU A 191 -29.45 0.39 -2.49
CA GLU A 191 -30.74 0.53 -1.84
C GLU A 191 -31.20 -0.76 -1.16
N ARG A 192 -30.96 -1.93 -1.77
CA ARG A 192 -31.32 -3.23 -1.16
C ARG A 192 -30.53 -3.49 0.12
N ALA A 193 -29.21 -3.25 0.10
CA ALA A 193 -28.37 -3.36 1.29
C ALA A 193 -28.79 -2.31 2.34
N TYR A 194 -29.00 -1.05 1.94
CA TYR A 194 -29.46 0.02 2.82
C TYR A 194 -30.78 -0.33 3.53
N LYS A 195 -31.76 -0.87 2.81
CA LYS A 195 -33.06 -1.27 3.38
C LYS A 195 -32.90 -2.37 4.43
N ALA A 196 -32.00 -3.32 4.23
CA ALA A 196 -31.73 -4.33 5.24
C ALA A 196 -31.11 -3.70 6.50
N LEU A 197 -30.17 -2.76 6.34
CA LEU A 197 -29.48 -2.07 7.44
C LEU A 197 -30.42 -1.19 8.27
N VAL A 198 -31.33 -0.45 7.61
CA VAL A 198 -32.10 0.64 8.24
C VAL A 198 -33.55 0.25 8.51
N LEU A 199 -34.19 -0.49 7.59
CA LEU A 199 -35.58 -0.89 7.71
C LEU A 199 -35.76 -2.33 8.23
N GLY A 200 -34.69 -3.14 8.19
CA GLY A 200 -34.80 -4.58 8.45
C GLY A 200 -35.57 -5.31 7.35
N GLU A 201 -35.60 -4.72 6.14
CA GLU A 201 -36.20 -5.32 4.96
C GLU A 201 -35.25 -6.25 4.23
N GLY A 202 -35.76 -7.26 3.56
CA GLY A 202 -35.00 -8.26 2.82
C GLY A 202 -35.37 -9.67 3.24
N GLY A 203 -34.50 -10.64 2.98
CA GLY A 203 -34.66 -12.00 3.47
C GLY A 203 -34.64 -12.07 5.00
N LYS A 204 -35.07 -13.21 5.55
CA LYS A 204 -34.93 -13.52 6.98
C LYS A 204 -34.33 -14.90 7.15
N ALA A 205 -33.45 -15.06 8.14
CA ALA A 205 -32.84 -16.33 8.45
C ALA A 205 -32.70 -16.53 9.97
N ALA A 206 -32.79 -17.78 10.42
CA ALA A 206 -32.68 -18.12 11.84
C ALA A 206 -31.29 -17.79 12.43
N SER A 207 -30.25 -17.79 11.60
CA SER A 207 -28.89 -17.36 11.92
C SER A 207 -28.18 -16.85 10.66
N ALA A 208 -27.05 -16.18 10.83
CA ALA A 208 -26.21 -15.76 9.70
C ALA A 208 -25.76 -16.96 8.85
N ALA A 209 -25.29 -18.02 9.50
CA ALA A 209 -24.87 -19.25 8.84
C ALA A 209 -26.04 -19.91 8.06
N ALA A 210 -27.21 -20.06 8.68
CA ALA A 210 -28.38 -20.65 8.02
C ALA A 210 -28.82 -19.90 6.75
N GLY A 211 -28.73 -18.55 6.75
CA GLY A 211 -29.04 -17.73 5.57
C GLY A 211 -28.05 -17.93 4.44
N VAL A 212 -26.76 -18.08 4.75
CA VAL A 212 -25.72 -18.36 3.76
C VAL A 212 -25.84 -19.78 3.22
N GLU A 213 -26.10 -20.77 4.07
CA GLU A 213 -26.33 -22.17 3.64
C GLU A 213 -27.54 -22.26 2.68
N ALA A 214 -28.63 -21.54 2.98
CA ALA A 214 -29.78 -21.48 2.09
C ALA A 214 -29.42 -20.85 0.73
N SER A 215 -28.59 -19.82 0.72
CA SER A 215 -28.07 -19.19 -0.51
C SER A 215 -27.22 -20.18 -1.33
N TYR A 216 -26.35 -20.91 -0.67
CA TYR A 216 -25.53 -21.95 -1.33
C TYR A 216 -26.38 -23.08 -1.91
N ALA A 217 -27.42 -23.51 -1.21
CA ALA A 217 -28.37 -24.49 -1.70
C ALA A 217 -29.16 -24.01 -2.94
N ALA A 218 -29.38 -22.70 -3.04
CA ALA A 218 -29.95 -22.04 -4.21
C ALA A 218 -28.94 -21.76 -5.35
N GLY A 219 -27.67 -22.16 -5.19
CA GLY A 219 -26.62 -21.94 -6.18
C GLY A 219 -26.00 -20.52 -6.16
N VAL A 220 -26.31 -19.71 -5.14
CA VAL A 220 -25.78 -18.34 -4.98
C VAL A 220 -24.53 -18.39 -4.13
N THR A 221 -23.45 -17.74 -4.61
CA THR A 221 -22.15 -17.63 -3.91
C THR A 221 -22.10 -16.35 -3.07
N ASP A 222 -21.08 -16.23 -2.22
CA ASP A 222 -20.89 -15.15 -1.23
C ASP A 222 -21.11 -13.76 -1.80
N GLU A 223 -20.49 -13.45 -2.93
CA GLU A 223 -20.57 -12.13 -3.57
C GLU A 223 -22.01 -11.69 -3.84
N PHE A 224 -22.88 -12.65 -4.17
CA PHE A 224 -24.25 -12.39 -4.66
C PHE A 224 -25.35 -12.73 -3.66
N VAL A 225 -25.01 -13.03 -2.41
CA VAL A 225 -26.01 -13.30 -1.36
C VAL A 225 -26.89 -12.08 -1.18
N GLU A 226 -28.21 -12.28 -1.36
CA GLU A 226 -29.19 -11.22 -1.18
C GLU A 226 -29.24 -10.75 0.26
N PRO A 227 -29.42 -9.42 0.51
CA PRO A 227 -29.48 -8.89 1.86
C PRO A 227 -30.58 -9.57 2.70
N PHE A 228 -30.22 -10.02 3.90
CA PHE A 228 -31.16 -10.61 4.86
C PHE A 228 -30.85 -10.19 6.29
N THR A 229 -31.87 -10.29 7.16
CA THR A 229 -31.77 -10.04 8.60
C THR A 229 -31.77 -11.34 9.38
N VAL A 230 -31.10 -11.35 10.56
CA VAL A 230 -31.08 -12.50 11.47
C VAL A 230 -32.26 -12.41 12.44
N ASP A 231 -33.05 -13.47 12.53
CA ASP A 231 -34.22 -13.53 13.38
C ASP A 231 -33.87 -13.33 14.86
N GLY A 232 -34.69 -12.57 15.57
CA GLY A 232 -34.48 -12.27 17.00
C GLY A 232 -33.40 -11.24 17.29
N VAL A 233 -32.75 -10.64 16.27
CA VAL A 233 -31.78 -9.56 16.41
C VAL A 233 -32.39 -8.27 15.83
N ASP A 234 -32.80 -7.34 16.70
CA ASP A 234 -33.26 -6.01 16.27
C ASP A 234 -32.10 -5.04 16.20
N GLY A 235 -31.28 -5.21 15.17
CA GLY A 235 -30.08 -4.42 14.92
C GLY A 235 -30.23 -3.43 13.76
N LYS A 236 -31.40 -2.84 13.59
CA LYS A 236 -31.63 -1.76 12.61
C LYS A 236 -30.88 -0.50 13.02
N ILE A 237 -30.24 0.12 12.06
CA ILE A 237 -29.60 1.42 12.27
C ILE A 237 -30.68 2.50 12.40
N THR A 238 -30.71 3.20 13.53
CA THR A 238 -31.65 4.27 13.81
C THR A 238 -30.96 5.59 14.14
N ALA A 239 -31.73 6.68 14.16
CA ALA A 239 -31.19 8.00 14.53
C ALA A 239 -30.56 7.98 15.92
N GLY A 240 -29.35 8.50 15.99
CA GLY A 240 -28.56 8.59 17.23
C GLY A 240 -27.67 7.37 17.52
N ASP A 241 -27.76 6.31 16.73
CA ASP A 241 -26.83 5.18 16.83
C ASP A 241 -25.44 5.57 16.32
N GLY A 242 -24.40 4.90 16.86
CA GLY A 242 -23.05 5.03 16.37
C GLY A 242 -22.78 4.02 15.25
N VAL A 243 -22.10 4.45 14.21
CA VAL A 243 -21.74 3.58 13.07
C VAL A 243 -20.24 3.69 12.79
N ILE A 244 -19.58 2.56 12.67
CA ILE A 244 -18.20 2.46 12.20
C ILE A 244 -18.17 1.58 10.95
N PHE A 245 -17.75 2.13 9.83
CA PHE A 245 -17.49 1.34 8.63
C PHE A 245 -16.00 0.96 8.62
N PHE A 246 -15.70 -0.32 8.86
CA PHE A 246 -14.34 -0.78 9.09
C PHE A 246 -13.53 -1.11 7.81
N ASN A 247 -14.11 -0.96 6.62
CA ASN A 247 -13.35 -1.04 5.37
C ASN A 247 -12.30 0.07 5.31
N PHE A 248 -11.07 -0.27 4.93
CA PHE A 248 -9.98 0.70 4.77
C PHE A 248 -9.72 1.09 3.31
N ARG A 249 -10.20 0.33 2.32
CA ARG A 249 -10.11 0.69 0.91
C ARG A 249 -11.32 1.50 0.46
N PRO A 250 -11.11 2.70 -0.14
CA PRO A 250 -12.18 3.69 -0.37
C PRO A 250 -13.18 3.34 -1.46
N ASP A 251 -12.73 2.74 -2.57
CA ASP A 251 -13.46 2.71 -3.84
C ASP A 251 -14.88 2.11 -3.74
N ARG A 252 -15.06 1.08 -2.95
CA ARG A 252 -16.35 0.39 -2.73
C ARG A 252 -17.05 0.77 -1.41
N ALA A 253 -16.47 1.69 -0.65
CA ALA A 253 -17.08 2.16 0.60
C ALA A 253 -17.90 3.45 0.42
N ARG A 254 -17.70 4.18 -0.67
CA ARG A 254 -18.28 5.51 -0.89
C ARG A 254 -19.79 5.50 -0.95
N GLU A 255 -20.39 4.61 -1.74
CA GLU A 255 -21.83 4.68 -2.06
C GLU A 255 -22.72 4.38 -0.86
N ILE A 256 -22.45 3.27 -0.14
CA ILE A 256 -23.23 2.95 1.08
C ILE A 256 -22.97 3.98 2.20
N THR A 257 -21.75 4.55 2.30
CA THR A 257 -21.46 5.64 3.23
C THR A 257 -22.30 6.87 2.92
N ARG A 258 -22.38 7.29 1.64
CA ARG A 258 -23.22 8.40 1.23
C ARG A 258 -24.69 8.15 1.53
N ALA A 259 -25.17 6.94 1.25
CA ALA A 259 -26.55 6.55 1.55
C ALA A 259 -26.88 6.65 3.05
N LEU A 260 -25.95 6.32 3.92
CA LEU A 260 -26.15 6.39 5.38
C LEU A 260 -25.86 7.77 5.97
N HIS A 261 -24.89 8.52 5.44
CA HIS A 261 -24.33 9.72 6.10
C HIS A 261 -24.74 11.04 5.45
N ASP A 262 -24.71 11.14 4.10
CA ASP A 262 -24.90 12.43 3.43
C ASP A 262 -26.30 13.01 3.69
N GLU A 263 -26.38 14.31 3.97
CA GLU A 263 -27.66 15.01 4.11
C GLU A 263 -28.43 15.04 2.80
N ASP A 264 -27.75 15.52 1.77
CA ASP A 264 -28.23 15.59 0.40
C ASP A 264 -27.92 14.27 -0.31
N PHE A 265 -28.92 13.42 -0.45
CA PHE A 265 -28.79 12.13 -1.10
C PHE A 265 -29.94 11.89 -2.08
N PRO A 266 -29.73 12.10 -3.38
CA PRO A 266 -30.80 12.15 -4.36
C PRO A 266 -31.13 10.81 -5.05
N TYR A 267 -30.50 9.70 -4.67
CA TYR A 267 -30.48 8.51 -5.50
C TYR A 267 -31.63 7.51 -5.18
N PHE A 268 -32.13 7.49 -3.95
CA PHE A 268 -33.33 6.77 -3.53
C PHE A 268 -33.91 7.40 -2.27
N GLU A 269 -35.20 7.11 -1.99
CA GLU A 269 -35.88 7.65 -0.81
C GLU A 269 -35.37 7.00 0.47
N ARG A 270 -35.05 7.83 1.46
CA ARG A 270 -34.64 7.40 2.79
C ARG A 270 -35.78 7.71 3.79
N PRO A 271 -36.04 6.79 4.73
CA PRO A 271 -37.03 7.08 5.79
C PRO A 271 -36.59 8.29 6.62
N GLU A 272 -37.60 9.08 7.07
CA GLU A 272 -37.35 10.19 7.99
C GLU A 272 -36.72 9.67 9.30
N GLY A 273 -35.64 10.31 9.77
CA GLY A 273 -34.93 9.90 10.98
C GLY A 273 -34.01 8.66 10.86
N ALA A 274 -33.83 8.11 9.65
CA ALA A 274 -32.98 6.92 9.43
C ALA A 274 -31.49 7.20 9.32
N ARG A 275 -31.07 8.46 9.39
CA ARG A 275 -29.66 8.82 9.26
C ARG A 275 -28.95 8.76 10.63
N PRO A 276 -27.91 7.94 10.78
CA PRO A 276 -27.10 7.92 11.99
C PRO A 276 -26.34 9.25 12.16
N VAL A 277 -26.40 9.83 13.34
CA VAL A 277 -25.72 11.10 13.64
C VAL A 277 -24.22 10.89 13.87
N ASN A 278 -23.84 9.74 14.39
CA ASN A 278 -22.46 9.38 14.75
C ASN A 278 -21.89 8.35 13.77
N TYR A 279 -21.33 8.82 12.66
CA TYR A 279 -20.70 7.96 11.65
C TYR A 279 -19.18 8.14 11.65
N VAL A 280 -18.42 7.05 11.53
CA VAL A 280 -16.96 7.07 11.38
C VAL A 280 -16.55 6.17 10.23
N CYS A 281 -15.76 6.72 9.31
CA CYS A 281 -15.07 5.98 8.26
C CYS A 281 -13.72 5.48 8.80
N MET A 282 -13.35 4.25 8.50
CA MET A 282 -12.03 3.73 8.90
C MET A 282 -10.90 4.54 8.26
N THR A 283 -11.02 4.84 6.96
CA THR A 283 -10.11 5.70 6.21
C THR A 283 -10.91 6.78 5.47
N GLN A 284 -10.24 7.74 4.86
CA GLN A 284 -10.89 8.74 4.02
C GLN A 284 -11.38 8.11 2.71
N TYR A 285 -12.70 7.98 2.55
CA TYR A 285 -13.27 7.37 1.34
C TYR A 285 -13.39 8.34 0.18
N ASP A 286 -13.64 9.62 0.48
CA ASP A 286 -13.73 10.71 -0.50
C ASP A 286 -13.56 12.05 0.24
N ALA A 287 -12.91 13.02 -0.38
CA ALA A 287 -12.69 14.34 0.23
C ALA A 287 -14.00 15.13 0.45
N THR A 288 -15.08 14.76 -0.24
CA THR A 288 -16.41 15.40 -0.11
C THR A 288 -17.30 14.73 0.94
N ILE A 289 -16.91 13.57 1.48
CA ILE A 289 -17.61 12.91 2.59
C ILE A 289 -17.15 13.57 3.89
N THR A 290 -18.09 14.18 4.62
CA THR A 290 -17.82 14.95 5.84
C THR A 290 -17.73 14.11 7.11
N ALA A 291 -17.94 12.79 7.02
CA ALA A 291 -17.84 11.89 8.15
C ALA A 291 -16.42 11.89 8.75
N PRO A 292 -16.28 11.90 10.08
CA PRO A 292 -15.01 11.71 10.75
C PRO A 292 -14.27 10.45 10.30
N VAL A 293 -12.94 10.51 10.27
CA VAL A 293 -12.07 9.46 9.76
C VAL A 293 -11.14 8.97 10.88
N ALA A 294 -11.16 7.66 11.15
CA ALA A 294 -10.33 7.05 12.18
C ALA A 294 -8.82 7.07 11.82
N PHE A 295 -8.51 6.74 10.58
CA PHE A 295 -7.15 6.76 10.04
C PHE A 295 -7.10 7.69 8.81
N PRO A 296 -6.99 9.01 9.02
CA PRO A 296 -6.89 9.97 7.92
C PRO A 296 -5.60 9.75 7.13
N PRO A 297 -5.54 10.21 5.86
CA PRO A 297 -4.29 10.23 5.10
C PRO A 297 -3.18 10.90 5.91
N GLU A 298 -2.00 10.32 5.90
CA GLU A 298 -0.83 10.92 6.53
C GLU A 298 -0.15 11.87 5.56
N GLU A 299 0.12 13.08 6.01
CA GLU A 299 1.00 14.00 5.30
C GLU A 299 2.45 13.58 5.54
N ILE A 300 3.12 13.16 4.48
CA ILE A 300 4.51 12.70 4.56
C ILE A 300 5.40 13.94 4.48
N LYS A 301 5.80 14.46 5.65
CA LYS A 301 6.71 15.62 5.80
C LYS A 301 8.15 15.18 5.99
N ASP A 302 9.05 16.14 5.80
CA ASP A 302 10.49 15.94 5.96
C ASP A 302 11.02 14.81 5.07
N THR A 303 10.54 14.74 3.82
CA THR A 303 11.11 13.87 2.80
C THR A 303 12.54 14.31 2.47
N LEU A 304 13.35 13.43 1.89
CA LEU A 304 14.71 13.79 1.47
C LEU A 304 14.71 15.06 0.59
N GLY A 305 13.76 15.17 -0.36
CA GLY A 305 13.64 16.34 -1.22
C GLY A 305 13.36 17.63 -0.46
N GLU A 306 12.47 17.60 0.54
CA GLU A 306 12.19 18.76 1.40
C GLU A 306 13.38 19.13 2.26
N VAL A 307 14.09 18.14 2.83
CA VAL A 307 15.27 18.40 3.67
C VAL A 307 16.39 19.03 2.85
N LEU A 308 16.66 18.53 1.63
CA LEU A 308 17.64 19.14 0.71
C LEU A 308 17.26 20.59 0.39
N ALA A 309 15.98 20.85 0.07
CA ALA A 309 15.47 22.18 -0.20
C ALA A 309 15.60 23.14 1.00
N GLN A 310 15.29 22.69 2.21
CA GLN A 310 15.45 23.46 3.44
C GLN A 310 16.90 23.88 3.69
N HIS A 311 17.88 23.08 3.22
CA HIS A 311 19.31 23.40 3.30
C HIS A 311 19.81 24.19 2.08
N GLY A 312 18.94 24.58 1.16
CA GLY A 312 19.29 25.35 -0.03
C GLY A 312 20.04 24.57 -1.10
N LEU A 313 20.07 23.24 -1.02
CA LEU A 313 20.78 22.36 -1.94
C LEU A 313 20.00 22.18 -3.24
N HIS A 314 20.75 22.06 -4.35
CA HIS A 314 20.23 21.77 -5.67
C HIS A 314 20.12 20.27 -5.90
N GLN A 315 18.97 19.83 -6.37
CA GLN A 315 18.69 18.41 -6.58
C GLN A 315 18.13 18.14 -7.96
N LEU A 316 18.49 17.00 -8.55
CA LEU A 316 18.00 16.53 -9.84
C LEU A 316 17.24 15.21 -9.67
N ARG A 317 16.08 15.12 -10.33
CA ARG A 317 15.33 13.87 -10.56
C ARG A 317 15.40 13.54 -12.04
N ILE A 318 15.80 12.32 -12.36
CA ILE A 318 15.91 11.89 -13.76
C ILE A 318 15.50 10.43 -13.90
N ALA A 319 14.61 10.17 -14.84
CA ALA A 319 14.16 8.85 -15.25
C ALA A 319 13.49 8.91 -16.62
N GLU A 320 13.28 7.73 -17.21
CA GLU A 320 12.38 7.62 -18.36
C GLU A 320 10.90 7.55 -17.94
N THR A 321 9.97 7.69 -18.89
CA THR A 321 8.52 7.86 -18.65
C THR A 321 7.95 6.86 -17.65
N GLU A 322 8.31 5.58 -17.77
CA GLU A 322 7.78 4.50 -16.92
C GLU A 322 8.10 4.68 -15.43
N LYS A 323 9.21 5.33 -15.11
CA LYS A 323 9.68 5.49 -13.72
C LYS A 323 9.80 6.96 -13.29
N TYR A 324 9.35 7.91 -14.11
CA TYR A 324 9.42 9.32 -13.75
C TYR A 324 8.59 9.69 -12.52
N ALA A 325 7.36 9.18 -12.43
CA ALA A 325 6.52 9.41 -11.24
C ALA A 325 7.14 8.83 -9.96
N HIS A 326 7.93 7.75 -10.08
CA HIS A 326 8.56 7.10 -8.94
C HIS A 326 9.65 7.99 -8.32
N VAL A 327 10.52 8.59 -9.14
CA VAL A 327 11.56 9.51 -8.64
C VAL A 327 11.07 10.92 -8.33
N THR A 328 9.81 11.25 -8.64
CA THR A 328 9.17 12.56 -8.39
C THR A 328 8.04 12.45 -7.38
N PHE A 329 6.83 12.15 -7.82
CA PHE A 329 5.62 12.11 -7.00
C PHE A 329 5.75 11.18 -5.78
N PHE A 330 6.08 9.90 -6.01
CA PHE A 330 6.20 8.93 -4.91
C PHE A 330 7.38 9.24 -4.00
N PHE A 331 8.53 9.58 -4.56
CA PHE A 331 9.72 9.94 -3.80
C PHE A 331 9.51 11.19 -2.92
N ASN A 332 8.67 12.11 -3.37
CA ASN A 332 8.28 13.32 -2.64
C ASN A 332 7.04 13.13 -1.74
N GLY A 333 6.74 11.89 -1.33
CA GLY A 333 5.67 11.63 -0.37
C GLY A 333 4.26 11.81 -0.93
N GLY A 334 4.05 11.67 -2.25
CA GLY A 334 2.76 11.86 -2.91
C GLY A 334 2.47 13.32 -3.28
N VAL A 335 3.50 14.17 -3.32
CA VAL A 335 3.38 15.58 -3.71
C VAL A 335 3.90 15.77 -5.14
N GLU A 336 3.04 16.25 -6.06
CA GLU A 336 3.39 16.46 -7.46
C GLU A 336 4.30 17.67 -7.67
N ALA A 337 4.11 18.72 -6.89
CA ALA A 337 4.91 19.94 -7.01
C ALA A 337 6.39 19.66 -6.68
N PRO A 338 7.34 20.16 -7.50
CA PRO A 338 8.76 20.04 -7.15
C PRO A 338 9.10 20.84 -5.89
N ASN A 339 10.07 20.34 -5.13
CA ASN A 339 10.65 21.08 -4.02
C ASN A 339 11.44 22.31 -4.51
N ALA A 340 11.76 23.25 -3.63
CA ALA A 340 12.66 24.33 -3.99
C ALA A 340 14.02 23.74 -4.45
N ASN A 341 14.60 24.31 -5.51
CA ASN A 341 15.85 23.85 -6.12
C ASN A 341 15.81 22.39 -6.66
N GLU A 342 14.63 21.83 -6.90
CA GLU A 342 14.45 20.52 -7.52
C GLU A 342 14.22 20.69 -9.02
N GLU A 343 15.15 20.20 -9.82
CA GLU A 343 15.00 20.09 -11.27
C GLU A 343 14.65 18.68 -11.68
N ARG A 344 13.91 18.55 -12.77
CA ARG A 344 13.39 17.27 -13.26
C ARG A 344 13.68 17.08 -14.74
N ILE A 345 14.19 15.91 -15.09
CA ILE A 345 14.41 15.50 -16.49
C ILE A 345 13.61 14.23 -16.74
N LEU A 346 12.66 14.32 -17.66
CA LEU A 346 11.90 13.20 -18.19
C LEU A 346 12.42 12.83 -19.55
N ILE A 347 12.85 11.58 -19.72
CA ILE A 347 13.24 11.00 -21.01
C ILE A 347 12.08 10.11 -21.49
N PRO A 348 11.55 10.29 -22.72
CA PRO A 348 10.51 9.43 -23.23
C PRO A 348 10.96 7.97 -23.32
N SER A 349 10.15 7.04 -22.79
CA SER A 349 10.35 5.60 -23.02
C SER A 349 10.07 5.23 -24.47
N PRO A 350 10.69 4.16 -25.01
CA PRO A 350 10.50 3.75 -26.40
C PRO A 350 9.07 3.28 -26.64
N LYS A 351 8.54 3.61 -27.83
CA LYS A 351 7.17 3.27 -28.23
C LYS A 351 7.12 1.87 -28.84
N VAL A 352 7.32 0.85 -28.03
CA VAL A 352 7.22 -0.57 -28.41
C VAL A 352 6.05 -1.24 -27.69
N ALA A 353 5.56 -2.36 -28.21
CA ALA A 353 4.44 -3.08 -27.60
C ALA A 353 4.82 -3.67 -26.23
N THR A 354 6.01 -4.27 -26.15
CA THR A 354 6.61 -4.81 -24.94
C THR A 354 8.12 -4.54 -24.95
N TYR A 355 8.73 -4.38 -23.76
CA TYR A 355 10.13 -3.93 -23.67
C TYR A 355 11.18 -5.02 -23.96
N ASP A 356 10.78 -6.28 -24.12
CA ASP A 356 11.66 -7.31 -24.66
C ASP A 356 12.05 -7.06 -26.12
N LEU A 357 11.27 -6.27 -26.85
CA LEU A 357 11.57 -5.83 -28.23
C LEU A 357 12.66 -4.75 -28.30
N GLN A 358 12.89 -4.02 -27.21
CA GLN A 358 13.93 -3.00 -27.06
C GLN A 358 14.41 -2.97 -25.60
N PRO A 359 15.22 -3.96 -25.16
CA PRO A 359 15.60 -4.11 -23.74
C PRO A 359 16.47 -2.95 -23.22
N GLU A 360 17.19 -2.27 -24.09
CA GLU A 360 18.00 -1.10 -23.74
C GLU A 360 17.12 0.09 -23.33
N MET A 361 15.85 0.06 -23.69
CA MET A 361 14.88 1.13 -23.45
C MET A 361 15.47 2.52 -23.75
N SER A 362 15.39 3.47 -22.83
CA SER A 362 16.00 4.80 -22.99
C SER A 362 17.19 5.02 -22.05
N ALA A 363 17.86 3.95 -21.61
CA ALA A 363 18.98 4.04 -20.65
C ALA A 363 20.15 4.88 -21.22
N GLU A 364 20.41 4.81 -22.52
CA GLU A 364 21.46 5.61 -23.15
C GLU A 364 21.13 7.10 -23.11
N GLU A 365 19.92 7.49 -23.48
CA GLU A 365 19.45 8.88 -23.49
C GLU A 365 19.43 9.46 -22.06
N VAL A 366 18.98 8.68 -21.08
CA VAL A 366 19.03 9.04 -19.65
C VAL A 366 20.48 9.29 -19.23
N THR A 367 21.40 8.41 -19.63
CA THR A 367 22.83 8.51 -19.28
C THR A 367 23.45 9.75 -19.92
N GLN A 368 23.21 10.01 -21.20
CA GLN A 368 23.74 11.18 -21.90
C GLN A 368 23.20 12.49 -21.29
N ALA A 369 21.90 12.54 -20.99
CA ALA A 369 21.30 13.71 -20.35
C ALA A 369 21.93 13.96 -18.97
N LEU A 370 22.10 12.92 -18.17
CA LEU A 370 22.72 13.07 -16.85
C LEU A 370 24.19 13.48 -16.93
N LEU A 371 24.99 12.91 -17.83
CA LEU A 371 26.38 13.31 -18.02
C LEU A 371 26.51 14.79 -18.43
N ALA A 372 25.61 15.27 -19.29
CA ALA A 372 25.57 16.68 -19.67
C ALA A 372 25.20 17.62 -18.50
N GLU A 373 24.34 17.14 -17.57
CA GLU A 373 24.03 17.90 -16.35
C GLU A 373 25.20 17.88 -15.35
N LEU A 374 25.88 16.76 -15.22
CA LEU A 374 27.08 16.63 -14.36
C LEU A 374 28.25 17.53 -14.83
N ASP A 375 28.34 17.82 -16.14
CA ASP A 375 29.32 18.79 -16.66
C ASP A 375 29.10 20.22 -16.19
N LYS A 376 27.87 20.55 -15.73
CA LYS A 376 27.52 21.89 -15.22
C LYS A 376 27.89 22.09 -13.74
N ASP A 377 28.21 21.02 -13.03
CA ASP A 377 28.64 21.01 -11.60
C ASP A 377 27.74 21.86 -10.70
N LYS A 378 26.40 21.66 -10.82
CA LYS A 378 25.42 22.49 -10.08
C LYS A 378 24.57 21.72 -9.07
N PHE A 379 24.56 20.39 -9.12
CA PHE A 379 23.71 19.59 -8.25
C PHE A 379 24.47 18.99 -7.09
N ASP A 380 23.91 19.13 -5.89
CA ASP A 380 24.40 18.51 -4.67
C ASP A 380 23.90 17.08 -4.49
N ALA A 381 22.71 16.79 -5.03
CA ALA A 381 22.11 15.45 -4.96
C ALA A 381 21.35 15.11 -6.26
N ILE A 382 21.49 13.86 -6.70
CA ILE A 382 20.84 13.36 -7.92
C ILE A 382 20.15 12.04 -7.61
N ILE A 383 18.87 11.94 -7.94
CA ILE A 383 18.09 10.70 -7.88
C ILE A 383 17.80 10.26 -9.31
N LEU A 384 18.40 9.15 -9.68
CA LEU A 384 18.29 8.51 -11.00
C LEU A 384 17.61 7.16 -10.85
N ASN A 385 16.71 6.84 -11.75
CA ASN A 385 16.14 5.49 -11.91
C ASN A 385 16.38 4.98 -13.33
N PHE A 386 16.92 3.75 -13.44
CA PHE A 386 16.93 2.96 -14.66
C PHE A 386 15.77 1.94 -14.62
N ALA A 387 14.81 2.10 -15.49
CA ALA A 387 13.59 1.30 -15.56
C ALA A 387 13.80 -0.13 -16.11
N ASN A 388 14.90 -0.34 -16.83
CA ASN A 388 15.12 -1.53 -17.65
C ASN A 388 14.98 -2.85 -16.89
N PRO A 389 15.62 -3.06 -15.71
CA PRO A 389 15.57 -4.36 -15.07
C PRO A 389 14.15 -4.79 -14.70
N ASP A 390 13.33 -3.85 -14.24
CA ASP A 390 11.93 -4.11 -13.88
C ASP A 390 11.03 -4.27 -15.12
N MET A 391 11.04 -3.28 -16.01
CA MET A 391 10.12 -3.26 -17.14
C MET A 391 10.36 -4.39 -18.13
N VAL A 392 11.61 -4.78 -18.33
CA VAL A 392 11.96 -5.95 -19.15
C VAL A 392 11.71 -7.24 -18.37
N GLY A 393 11.96 -7.25 -17.06
CA GLY A 393 11.64 -8.36 -16.16
C GLY A 393 10.17 -8.79 -16.26
N HIS A 394 9.26 -7.83 -16.31
CA HIS A 394 7.81 -8.09 -16.46
C HIS A 394 7.42 -8.80 -17.76
N THR A 395 8.29 -8.84 -18.77
CA THR A 395 8.03 -9.59 -20.02
C THR A 395 8.24 -11.11 -19.88
N GLY A 396 8.97 -11.55 -18.85
CA GLY A 396 9.34 -12.95 -18.66
C GLY A 396 10.36 -13.49 -19.67
N VAL A 397 10.96 -12.60 -20.50
CA VAL A 397 11.92 -12.98 -21.55
C VAL A 397 13.35 -12.87 -21.02
N LEU A 398 13.91 -14.00 -20.57
CA LEU A 398 15.23 -14.07 -19.93
C LEU A 398 16.34 -13.42 -20.75
N SER A 399 16.42 -13.67 -22.06
CA SER A 399 17.48 -13.10 -22.91
C SER A 399 17.39 -11.57 -23.01
N ALA A 400 16.18 -11.04 -23.04
CA ALA A 400 15.98 -9.59 -23.03
C ALA A 400 16.36 -8.98 -21.68
N ALA A 401 16.02 -9.64 -20.56
CA ALA A 401 16.40 -9.20 -19.22
C ALA A 401 17.93 -9.17 -19.03
N ILE A 402 18.65 -10.15 -19.57
CA ILE A 402 20.11 -10.15 -19.60
C ILE A 402 20.65 -8.94 -20.37
N THR A 403 20.12 -8.69 -21.59
CA THR A 403 20.53 -7.52 -22.39
C THR A 403 20.23 -6.20 -21.68
N ALA A 404 19.09 -6.09 -21.02
CA ALA A 404 18.71 -4.92 -20.23
C ALA A 404 19.72 -4.66 -19.11
N MET A 405 20.12 -5.69 -18.37
CA MET A 405 21.07 -5.56 -17.26
C MET A 405 22.50 -5.21 -17.75
N GLU A 406 22.95 -5.80 -18.87
CA GLU A 406 24.24 -5.46 -19.48
C GLU A 406 24.26 -4.00 -19.94
N LYS A 407 23.15 -3.48 -20.50
CA LYS A 407 23.06 -2.06 -20.89
C LYS A 407 23.10 -1.13 -19.67
N VAL A 408 22.39 -1.47 -18.60
CA VAL A 408 22.39 -0.70 -17.37
C VAL A 408 23.77 -0.69 -16.71
N ASP A 409 24.50 -1.80 -16.75
CA ASP A 409 25.88 -1.88 -16.25
C ASP A 409 26.83 -0.89 -16.96
N ASP A 410 26.78 -0.82 -18.31
CA ASP A 410 27.57 0.14 -19.08
C ASP A 410 27.22 1.59 -18.71
N CYS A 411 25.93 1.90 -18.65
CA CYS A 411 25.44 3.22 -18.29
C CYS A 411 25.84 3.61 -16.86
N ALA A 412 25.67 2.71 -15.90
CA ALA A 412 26.09 2.92 -14.51
C ALA A 412 27.58 3.15 -14.40
N GLY A 413 28.39 2.36 -15.13
CA GLY A 413 29.84 2.52 -15.17
C GLY A 413 30.30 3.90 -15.66
N ARG A 414 29.64 4.45 -16.67
CA ARG A 414 29.95 5.79 -17.22
C ARG A 414 29.58 6.89 -16.21
N ILE A 415 28.42 6.79 -15.59
CA ILE A 415 27.95 7.77 -14.59
C ILE A 415 28.85 7.75 -13.36
N VAL A 416 29.14 6.57 -12.80
CA VAL A 416 29.98 6.43 -11.61
C VAL A 416 31.35 7.05 -11.85
N ARG A 417 32.00 6.74 -12.97
CA ARG A 417 33.31 7.35 -13.31
C ARG A 417 33.25 8.87 -13.36
N LYS A 418 32.18 9.42 -13.93
CA LYS A 418 31.97 10.88 -14.00
C LYS A 418 31.77 11.48 -12.61
N VAL A 419 30.91 10.91 -11.77
CA VAL A 419 30.65 11.42 -10.42
C VAL A 419 31.93 11.37 -9.56
N LEU A 420 32.67 10.27 -9.58
CA LEU A 420 33.92 10.17 -8.86
C LEU A 420 34.96 11.21 -9.34
N SER A 421 34.99 11.49 -10.64
CA SER A 421 35.90 12.53 -11.18
C SER A 421 35.57 13.94 -10.72
N LEU A 422 34.36 14.15 -10.21
CA LEU A 422 33.89 15.40 -9.59
C LEU A 422 34.01 15.39 -8.05
N GLY A 423 34.61 14.34 -7.47
CA GLY A 423 34.72 14.17 -6.01
C GLY A 423 33.40 13.74 -5.31
N GLY A 424 32.39 13.30 -6.08
CA GLY A 424 31.13 12.84 -5.55
C GLY A 424 31.17 11.35 -5.16
N SER A 425 30.09 10.88 -4.53
CA SER A 425 29.86 9.48 -4.18
C SER A 425 28.56 8.97 -4.83
N VAL A 426 28.47 7.66 -5.09
CA VAL A 426 27.30 7.04 -5.70
C VAL A 426 26.79 5.89 -4.82
N CYS A 427 25.54 5.99 -4.40
CA CYS A 427 24.79 4.87 -3.84
C CYS A 427 24.04 4.17 -4.97
N ILE A 428 24.33 2.89 -5.21
CA ILE A 428 23.64 2.05 -6.20
C ILE A 428 22.77 1.08 -5.45
N THR A 429 21.48 1.02 -5.78
CA THR A 429 20.48 0.18 -5.11
C THR A 429 19.36 -0.19 -6.07
N ALA A 430 18.36 -0.90 -5.57
CA ALA A 430 17.06 -1.12 -6.21
C ALA A 430 15.93 -0.85 -5.20
N ASP A 431 14.71 -0.87 -5.66
CA ASP A 431 13.51 -0.60 -4.88
C ASP A 431 12.67 -1.86 -4.58
N HIS A 432 12.87 -2.92 -5.34
CA HIS A 432 12.34 -4.29 -5.16
C HIS A 432 13.07 -5.27 -6.07
N GLY A 433 12.79 -6.57 -5.94
CA GLY A 433 13.28 -7.60 -6.83
C GLY A 433 12.31 -7.92 -7.97
N ASN A 434 12.83 -8.35 -9.10
CA ASN A 434 12.10 -8.84 -10.28
C ASN A 434 12.99 -9.75 -11.14
N LEU A 435 14.03 -9.17 -11.80
CA LEU A 435 14.77 -9.86 -12.85
C LEU A 435 15.70 -10.98 -12.33
N GLU A 436 15.91 -11.10 -11.04
CA GLU A 436 16.69 -12.21 -10.45
C GLU A 436 15.90 -13.52 -10.41
N LYS A 437 14.61 -13.49 -10.80
CA LYS A 437 13.74 -14.69 -10.92
C LYS A 437 12.87 -14.60 -12.17
N MET A 438 13.40 -15.00 -13.31
CA MET A 438 12.70 -14.93 -14.61
C MET A 438 11.82 -16.15 -14.93
N ALA A 439 11.84 -17.19 -14.11
CA ALA A 439 11.00 -18.36 -14.29
C ALA A 439 10.57 -18.97 -12.95
N GLU A 440 9.38 -19.58 -12.96
CA GLU A 440 8.85 -20.38 -11.86
C GLU A 440 9.48 -21.80 -11.83
N SER A 441 9.23 -22.53 -10.74
CA SER A 441 9.78 -23.86 -10.53
C SER A 441 9.32 -24.90 -11.60
N ASP A 442 8.20 -24.66 -12.23
CA ASP A 442 7.67 -25.48 -13.34
C ASP A 442 8.23 -25.07 -14.72
N GLY A 443 9.06 -24.03 -14.76
CA GLY A 443 9.67 -23.49 -15.98
C GLY A 443 8.81 -22.49 -16.73
N SER A 444 7.64 -22.13 -16.23
CA SER A 444 6.84 -21.04 -16.78
C SER A 444 7.53 -19.68 -16.51
N PRO A 445 7.37 -18.67 -17.41
CA PRO A 445 7.91 -17.36 -17.17
C PRO A 445 7.37 -16.72 -15.88
N ASN A 446 8.25 -16.18 -15.04
CA ASN A 446 7.84 -15.29 -13.96
C ASN A 446 7.83 -13.86 -14.47
N THR A 447 6.74 -13.15 -14.25
CA THR A 447 6.55 -11.74 -14.63
C THR A 447 6.22 -10.87 -13.42
N ALA A 448 6.25 -11.44 -12.22
CA ALA A 448 5.93 -10.75 -10.97
C ALA A 448 7.20 -10.34 -10.23
N HIS A 449 7.07 -9.35 -9.36
CA HIS A 449 8.12 -9.00 -8.40
C HIS A 449 8.40 -10.14 -7.43
N THR A 450 9.49 -10.03 -6.69
CA THR A 450 9.90 -11.01 -5.68
C THR A 450 9.94 -10.41 -4.28
N THR A 451 10.12 -11.26 -3.28
CA THR A 451 10.39 -10.85 -1.91
C THR A 451 11.88 -10.82 -1.59
N ASN A 452 12.74 -11.02 -2.58
CA ASN A 452 14.18 -11.01 -2.39
C ASN A 452 14.69 -9.64 -1.95
N PRO A 453 15.77 -9.58 -1.14
CA PRO A 453 16.41 -8.33 -0.79
C PRO A 453 17.05 -7.69 -2.02
N VAL A 454 17.33 -6.40 -1.91
CA VAL A 454 18.01 -5.63 -2.96
C VAL A 454 19.42 -5.24 -2.51
N PRO A 455 20.35 -4.97 -3.44
CA PRO A 455 21.69 -4.53 -3.09
C PRO A 455 21.74 -3.06 -2.66
N PHE A 456 22.73 -2.72 -1.87
CA PHE A 456 23.17 -1.35 -1.65
C PHE A 456 24.68 -1.30 -1.72
N ILE A 457 25.24 -0.56 -2.69
CA ILE A 457 26.68 -0.39 -2.90
C ILE A 457 27.01 1.09 -2.76
N LEU A 458 27.98 1.43 -1.91
CA LEU A 458 28.47 2.79 -1.74
C LEU A 458 29.83 2.94 -2.45
N VAL A 459 29.79 3.55 -3.63
CA VAL A 459 31.00 3.85 -4.41
C VAL A 459 31.50 5.25 -4.04
N SER A 460 32.60 5.33 -3.33
CA SER A 460 33.22 6.57 -2.82
C SER A 460 34.71 6.44 -2.73
N GLU A 461 35.41 7.56 -2.76
CA GLU A 461 36.88 7.60 -2.43
C GLU A 461 37.11 7.38 -0.93
N GLU A 462 36.18 7.74 -0.08
CA GLU A 462 36.23 7.48 1.36
C GLU A 462 35.87 6.03 1.68
N GLN A 463 36.48 5.49 2.73
CA GLN A 463 36.23 4.14 3.20
C GLN A 463 35.14 4.13 4.27
N TYR A 464 34.09 3.37 4.01
CA TYR A 464 32.95 3.17 4.92
C TYR A 464 32.79 1.70 5.30
N LYS A 465 32.13 1.46 6.42
CA LYS A 465 31.57 0.14 6.74
C LYS A 465 30.06 0.24 6.70
N LEU A 466 29.42 -0.78 6.15
CA LEU A 466 27.96 -0.82 6.00
C LEU A 466 27.37 -2.01 6.77
N HIS A 467 26.17 -1.82 7.29
CA HIS A 467 25.35 -2.90 7.83
C HIS A 467 24.07 -3.09 6.99
N ASN A 468 23.41 -4.25 7.15
CA ASN A 468 22.15 -4.55 6.50
C ASN A 468 21.05 -3.61 7.02
N GLY A 469 20.07 -3.33 6.17
CA GLY A 469 18.97 -2.44 6.53
C GLY A 469 17.72 -2.64 5.67
N ILE A 470 16.97 -1.57 5.54
CA ILE A 470 15.72 -1.49 4.78
C ILE A 470 15.79 -0.29 3.82
N LEU A 471 14.84 -0.20 2.87
CA LEU A 471 14.81 0.93 1.91
C LEU A 471 14.71 2.31 2.59
N ALA A 472 14.04 2.38 3.73
CA ALA A 472 13.90 3.62 4.51
C ALA A 472 15.24 4.15 5.08
N ASP A 473 16.30 3.36 5.09
CA ASP A 473 17.61 3.73 5.61
C ASP A 473 18.46 4.49 4.59
N ILE A 474 18.02 4.52 3.32
CA ILE A 474 18.77 5.19 2.23
C ILE A 474 18.79 6.71 2.41
N ALA A 475 17.66 7.37 2.70
CA ALA A 475 17.66 8.84 2.90
C ALA A 475 18.51 9.27 4.10
N PRO A 476 18.42 8.65 5.29
CA PRO A 476 19.37 8.92 6.39
C PRO A 476 20.84 8.77 5.99
N THR A 477 21.16 7.74 5.20
CA THR A 477 22.53 7.50 4.69
C THR A 477 22.99 8.62 3.76
N LEU A 478 22.15 9.06 2.83
CA LEU A 478 22.44 10.20 1.95
C LEU A 478 22.63 11.51 2.73
N LEU A 479 21.79 11.76 3.74
CA LEU A 479 21.93 12.93 4.61
C LEU A 479 23.24 12.89 5.40
N GLN A 480 23.69 11.72 5.88
CA GLN A 480 24.98 11.58 6.55
C GLN A 480 26.14 11.89 5.59
N LEU A 481 26.11 11.38 4.35
CA LEU A 481 27.12 11.67 3.33
C LEU A 481 27.17 13.17 2.99
N LEU A 482 26.05 13.87 3.05
CA LEU A 482 25.95 15.32 2.85
C LEU A 482 26.22 16.16 4.12
N ASN A 483 26.55 15.52 5.25
CA ASN A 483 26.76 16.19 6.54
C ASN A 483 25.52 16.95 7.04
N ILE A 484 24.32 16.45 6.72
CA ILE A 484 23.04 17.04 7.12
C ILE A 484 22.44 16.21 8.25
N LYS A 485 21.95 16.89 9.27
CA LYS A 485 21.27 16.24 10.39
C LYS A 485 19.94 15.65 9.95
N GLN A 486 19.74 14.35 10.20
CA GLN A 486 18.48 13.64 9.97
C GLN A 486 17.32 14.28 10.78
N PRO A 487 16.18 14.61 10.16
CA PRO A 487 15.01 15.12 10.88
C PRO A 487 14.35 14.02 11.73
N ALA A 488 13.64 14.41 12.79
CA ALA A 488 12.99 13.47 13.71
C ALA A 488 11.89 12.62 13.05
N ALA A 489 11.29 13.09 11.96
CA ALA A 489 10.28 12.36 11.21
C ALA A 489 10.86 11.17 10.43
N MET A 490 12.13 11.22 10.04
CA MET A 490 12.83 10.08 9.46
C MET A 490 13.23 9.10 10.57
N THR A 491 12.60 7.93 10.60
CA THR A 491 12.88 6.87 11.60
C THR A 491 13.83 5.79 11.08
N GLY A 492 14.17 5.83 9.81
CA GLY A 492 15.23 5.01 9.23
C GLY A 492 16.58 5.29 9.89
N LYS A 493 17.52 4.39 9.74
CA LYS A 493 18.88 4.49 10.31
C LYS A 493 19.88 4.58 9.18
N THR A 494 20.93 5.38 9.36
CA THR A 494 22.01 5.35 8.39
C THR A 494 22.59 3.94 8.25
N LEU A 495 22.94 3.53 7.04
CA LEU A 495 23.60 2.24 6.77
C LEU A 495 25.10 2.27 7.07
N ILE A 496 25.66 3.43 7.35
CA ILE A 496 27.08 3.66 7.65
C ILE A 496 27.31 3.51 9.15
N ASP A 497 28.28 2.64 9.53
CA ASP A 497 28.71 2.43 10.93
C ASP A 497 29.42 3.67 11.51
#